data_77d6987c7954ad86860972c77d2da405
#
_entry.id   77d6987c7954ad86860972c77d2da405
#
_cell.length_a   1.000
_cell.length_b   1.000
_cell.length_c   1.000
_cell.angle_alpha   90.00
_cell.angle_beta   90.00
_cell.angle_gamma   90.00
#
_symmetry.space_group_name_H-M   'P 1'
#
loop_
_entity.id
_entity.type
_entity.pdbx_description
1 polymer ?
#
loop_
_entity_poly.entity_id
_entity_poly.type
_entity_poly.pdbx_seq_one_letter_code
_entity_poly.pdbx_strand_id
1 'polypeptide(L)'
;MIDKIFKKDLPDEEALPFPADWVKTQPRKVEDILSGLSVEEQVRCVLGLDPQLQQNLLMLSEKAVEVTQALPAEEVYNLIKEVGREDSLLVLSMASPDQLQYFFDVEWWQGDRFQPQQALEWITLLDQCQDPETLEWFLSEDFDQKVMLLQAFLKVFKNDEMTDSYEGVEGLEHFTPDGVYDIFFKVESSKEIRKLLLLLAEKDSNVLHNLLEAVIWYPVTPTLEK
;
A
#
# COMPACT_ATOMS: atom_id res chain seq x y z
N MET A 1 -18.51 3.29 21.10
CA MET A 1 -18.75 4.65 21.62
C MET A 1 -17.81 5.68 20.99
N ILE A 2 -17.28 5.38 19.79
CA ILE A 2 -16.37 6.24 19.00
C ILE A 2 -17.10 6.90 17.80
N ASP A 3 -18.28 6.36 17.40
CA ASP A 3 -19.04 6.82 16.23
C ASP A 3 -19.75 8.18 16.36
N LYS A 4 -19.56 8.92 17.45
CA LYS A 4 -20.29 10.19 17.67
C LYS A 4 -19.44 11.45 17.63
N ILE A 5 -18.13 11.36 17.45
CA ILE A 5 -17.25 12.52 17.59
C ILE A 5 -16.99 13.22 16.24
N PHE A 6 -16.99 12.51 15.11
CA PHE A 6 -16.65 13.08 13.80
C PHE A 6 -17.84 13.64 12.97
N LYS A 7 -19.09 13.44 13.41
CA LYS A 7 -20.27 13.99 12.69
C LYS A 7 -20.64 15.44 13.05
N LYS A 8 -19.84 16.13 13.84
CA LYS A 8 -20.27 17.41 14.45
C LYS A 8 -19.61 18.69 13.91
N ASP A 9 -18.61 18.59 13.04
CA ASP A 9 -17.90 19.77 12.50
C ASP A 9 -17.79 19.80 10.98
N LEU A 10 -18.65 19.08 10.23
CA LEU A 10 -18.86 19.41 8.83
C LEU A 10 -19.70 20.69 8.80
N PRO A 11 -19.23 21.79 8.18
CA PRO A 11 -20.05 22.96 7.95
C PRO A 11 -21.28 22.53 7.14
N ASP A 12 -22.42 23.20 7.39
CA ASP A 12 -23.71 23.01 6.72
C ASP A 12 -23.54 22.52 5.29
N GLU A 13 -24.32 21.50 4.89
CA GLU A 13 -24.36 20.88 3.57
C GLU A 13 -24.25 21.94 2.47
N GLU A 14 -23.03 22.34 2.10
CA GLU A 14 -22.84 23.05 0.84
C GLU A 14 -23.17 22.03 -0.25
N ALA A 15 -24.31 22.25 -0.87
CA ALA A 15 -24.81 21.44 -1.99
C ALA A 15 -23.69 21.31 -3.03
N LEU A 16 -23.46 20.09 -3.54
CA LEU A 16 -22.54 19.87 -4.65
C LEU A 16 -22.79 20.95 -5.75
N PRO A 17 -21.75 21.50 -6.37
CA PRO A 17 -21.86 22.51 -7.41
C PRO A 17 -22.52 21.97 -8.71
N PHE A 18 -22.86 20.69 -8.72
CA PHE A 18 -23.53 19.97 -9.80
C PHE A 18 -24.39 18.82 -9.24
N PRO A 19 -25.42 18.37 -9.97
CA PRO A 19 -26.15 17.16 -9.62
C PRO A 19 -25.24 15.93 -9.64
N ALA A 20 -25.32 15.07 -8.61
CA ALA A 20 -24.42 13.91 -8.45
C ALA A 20 -24.45 12.95 -9.68
N ASP A 21 -25.61 12.81 -10.32
CA ASP A 21 -25.75 11.98 -11.52
C ASP A 21 -24.97 12.51 -12.73
N TRP A 22 -24.57 13.79 -12.75
CA TRP A 22 -23.76 14.36 -13.83
C TRP A 22 -22.37 13.73 -13.91
N VAL A 23 -21.84 13.23 -12.81
CA VAL A 23 -20.56 12.50 -12.82
C VAL A 23 -20.57 11.36 -13.86
N LYS A 24 -21.74 10.70 -14.03
CA LYS A 24 -21.93 9.63 -15.04
C LYS A 24 -22.57 10.14 -16.33
N THR A 25 -23.54 11.06 -16.25
CA THR A 25 -24.38 11.44 -17.40
C THR A 25 -23.82 12.61 -18.19
N GLN A 26 -23.05 13.51 -17.57
CA GLN A 26 -22.48 14.71 -18.17
C GLN A 26 -21.04 14.98 -17.74
N PRO A 27 -20.11 14.01 -17.91
CA PRO A 27 -18.75 14.08 -17.36
C PRO A 27 -18.00 15.35 -17.80
N ARG A 28 -18.10 15.76 -19.06
CA ARG A 28 -17.43 16.96 -19.56
C ARG A 28 -17.83 18.24 -18.84
N LYS A 29 -19.10 18.36 -18.44
CA LYS A 29 -19.55 19.54 -17.66
C LYS A 29 -18.98 19.50 -16.24
N VAL A 30 -18.84 18.31 -15.68
CA VAL A 30 -18.22 18.13 -14.36
C VAL A 30 -16.74 18.47 -14.43
N GLU A 31 -16.01 18.01 -15.45
CA GLU A 31 -14.60 18.39 -15.71
C GLU A 31 -14.43 19.91 -15.78
N ASP A 32 -15.29 20.59 -16.58
CA ASP A 32 -15.27 22.06 -16.71
C ASP A 32 -15.50 22.75 -15.35
N ILE A 33 -16.41 22.25 -14.51
CA ILE A 33 -16.65 22.79 -13.17
C ILE A 33 -15.45 22.51 -12.26
N LEU A 34 -14.94 21.28 -12.22
CA LEU A 34 -13.79 20.89 -11.38
C LEU A 34 -12.53 21.69 -11.69
N SER A 35 -12.30 22.05 -12.97
CA SER A 35 -11.15 22.84 -13.38
C SER A 35 -11.09 24.21 -12.71
N GLY A 36 -12.26 24.77 -12.36
CA GLY A 36 -12.40 26.05 -11.63
C GLY A 36 -12.30 25.94 -10.11
N LEU A 37 -12.33 24.73 -9.54
CA LEU A 37 -12.33 24.51 -8.10
C LEU A 37 -10.91 24.33 -7.55
N SER A 38 -10.71 24.76 -6.29
CA SER A 38 -9.50 24.43 -5.51
C SER A 38 -9.50 22.94 -5.14
N VAL A 39 -8.36 22.44 -4.67
CA VAL A 39 -8.24 21.06 -4.16
C VAL A 39 -9.20 20.82 -3.00
N GLU A 40 -9.32 21.76 -2.06
CA GLU A 40 -10.19 21.66 -0.89
C GLU A 40 -11.67 21.62 -1.27
N GLU A 41 -12.06 22.38 -2.32
CA GLU A 41 -13.43 22.34 -2.84
C GLU A 41 -13.73 21.01 -3.54
N GLN A 42 -12.77 20.48 -4.30
CA GLN A 42 -12.91 19.15 -4.92
C GLN A 42 -12.98 18.03 -3.88
N VAL A 43 -12.17 18.10 -2.80
CA VAL A 43 -12.24 17.15 -1.66
C VAL A 43 -13.65 17.15 -1.07
N ARG A 44 -14.27 18.34 -0.83
CA ARG A 44 -15.66 18.41 -0.35
C ARG A 44 -16.65 17.77 -1.33
N CYS A 45 -16.46 17.98 -2.63
CA CYS A 45 -17.29 17.31 -3.63
C CYS A 45 -17.17 15.78 -3.58
N VAL A 46 -15.94 15.26 -3.44
CA VAL A 46 -15.71 13.80 -3.31
C VAL A 46 -16.40 13.26 -2.07
N LEU A 47 -16.21 13.88 -0.90
CA LEU A 47 -16.80 13.43 0.37
C LEU A 47 -18.34 13.47 0.39
N GLY A 48 -18.95 14.26 -0.47
CA GLY A 48 -20.42 14.35 -0.63
C GLY A 48 -21.04 13.28 -1.53
N LEU A 49 -20.27 12.33 -2.06
CA LEU A 49 -20.72 11.32 -3.03
C LEU A 49 -20.61 9.89 -2.48
N ASP A 50 -21.35 8.97 -3.08
CA ASP A 50 -21.18 7.54 -2.86
C ASP A 50 -19.83 7.05 -3.43
N PRO A 51 -19.19 6.00 -2.87
CA PRO A 51 -17.84 5.54 -3.26
C PRO A 51 -17.65 5.35 -4.76
N GLN A 52 -18.62 4.78 -5.47
CA GLN A 52 -18.55 4.60 -6.92
C GLN A 52 -18.54 5.92 -7.69
N LEU A 53 -19.24 6.94 -7.19
CA LEU A 53 -19.24 8.29 -7.77
C LEU A 53 -18.00 9.07 -7.35
N GLN A 54 -17.48 8.83 -6.14
CA GLN A 54 -16.20 9.39 -5.68
C GLN A 54 -15.07 9.00 -6.64
N GLN A 55 -14.91 7.71 -6.93
CA GLN A 55 -13.91 7.23 -7.87
C GLN A 55 -14.07 7.87 -9.25
N ASN A 56 -15.30 7.87 -9.78
CA ASN A 56 -15.57 8.48 -11.07
C ASN A 56 -15.24 9.98 -11.08
N LEU A 57 -15.54 10.71 -9.99
CA LEU A 57 -15.22 12.14 -9.88
C LEU A 57 -13.71 12.39 -9.86
N LEU A 58 -12.96 11.57 -9.11
CA LEU A 58 -11.49 11.63 -9.08
C LEU A 58 -10.91 11.47 -10.49
N MET A 59 -11.45 10.52 -11.28
CA MET A 59 -10.99 10.28 -12.66
C MET A 59 -11.30 11.44 -13.62
N LEU A 60 -12.22 12.34 -13.29
CA LEU A 60 -12.56 13.53 -14.05
C LEU A 60 -11.71 14.76 -13.65
N SER A 61 -10.97 14.69 -12.56
CA SER A 61 -10.17 15.81 -12.05
C SER A 61 -8.79 15.83 -12.67
N GLU A 62 -8.37 17.00 -13.18
CA GLU A 62 -6.96 17.24 -13.55
C GLU A 62 -6.02 17.25 -12.34
N LYS A 63 -6.56 17.42 -11.12
CA LYS A 63 -5.85 17.43 -9.83
C LYS A 63 -6.12 16.14 -9.04
N ALA A 64 -6.40 15.02 -9.73
CA ALA A 64 -6.80 13.77 -9.08
C ALA A 64 -5.83 13.31 -7.99
N VAL A 65 -4.54 13.42 -8.22
CA VAL A 65 -3.50 13.02 -7.25
C VAL A 65 -3.57 13.90 -6.00
N GLU A 66 -3.55 15.23 -6.18
CA GLU A 66 -3.58 16.18 -5.07
C GLU A 66 -4.88 16.06 -4.27
N VAL A 67 -6.01 15.84 -4.95
CA VAL A 67 -7.31 15.63 -4.30
C VAL A 67 -7.33 14.32 -3.54
N THR A 68 -6.82 13.22 -4.11
CA THR A 68 -6.75 11.92 -3.43
C THR A 68 -5.87 12.02 -2.19
N GLN A 69 -4.70 12.64 -2.30
CA GLN A 69 -3.76 12.80 -1.18
C GLN A 69 -4.27 13.75 -0.09
N ALA A 70 -5.18 14.68 -0.44
CA ALA A 70 -5.82 15.58 0.52
C ALA A 70 -7.04 14.96 1.23
N LEU A 71 -7.56 13.83 0.74
CA LEU A 71 -8.62 13.08 1.43
C LEU A 71 -8.10 12.44 2.71
N PRO A 72 -8.93 12.30 3.77
CA PRO A 72 -8.58 11.48 4.92
C PRO A 72 -8.24 10.05 4.51
N ALA A 73 -7.21 9.45 5.12
CA ALA A 73 -6.78 8.08 4.79
C ALA A 73 -7.90 7.04 4.94
N GLU A 74 -8.74 7.20 5.98
CA GLU A 74 -9.91 6.35 6.22
C GLU A 74 -10.91 6.42 5.05
N GLU A 75 -11.13 7.60 4.48
CA GLU A 75 -12.09 7.79 3.37
C GLU A 75 -11.57 7.14 2.08
N VAL A 76 -10.28 7.29 1.76
CA VAL A 76 -9.66 6.63 0.60
C VAL A 76 -9.67 5.11 0.78
N TYR A 77 -9.38 4.63 1.99
CA TYR A 77 -9.47 3.21 2.31
C TYR A 77 -10.89 2.66 2.13
N ASN A 78 -11.90 3.35 2.66
CA ASN A 78 -13.31 2.95 2.53
C ASN A 78 -13.75 2.96 1.07
N LEU A 79 -13.33 3.95 0.28
CA LEU A 79 -13.59 4.00 -1.16
C LEU A 79 -13.04 2.75 -1.86
N ILE A 80 -11.77 2.40 -1.61
CA ILE A 80 -11.12 1.21 -2.20
C ILE A 80 -11.82 -0.08 -1.77
N LYS A 81 -12.27 -0.18 -0.52
CA LYS A 81 -12.99 -1.37 -0.01
C LYS A 81 -14.38 -1.52 -0.61
N GLU A 82 -15.13 -0.43 -0.77
CA GLU A 82 -16.50 -0.45 -1.29
C GLU A 82 -16.55 -0.64 -2.81
N VAL A 83 -15.61 -0.05 -3.55
CA VAL A 83 -15.51 -0.20 -5.01
C VAL A 83 -14.91 -1.56 -5.37
N GLY A 84 -13.96 -2.03 -4.59
CA GLY A 84 -13.16 -3.23 -4.81
C GLY A 84 -11.71 -2.88 -5.11
N ARG A 85 -10.79 -3.62 -4.50
CA ARG A 85 -9.34 -3.34 -4.58
C ARG A 85 -8.81 -3.36 -6.02
N GLU A 86 -9.22 -4.35 -6.82
CA GLU A 86 -8.79 -4.50 -8.21
C GLU A 86 -9.36 -3.42 -9.12
N ASP A 87 -10.59 -2.96 -8.84
CA ASP A 87 -11.26 -1.90 -9.60
C ASP A 87 -10.78 -0.50 -9.18
N SER A 88 -10.04 -0.38 -8.09
CA SER A 88 -9.55 0.87 -7.51
C SER A 88 -8.04 1.10 -7.69
N LEU A 89 -7.37 0.38 -8.59
CA LEU A 89 -5.92 0.49 -8.79
C LEU A 89 -5.47 1.93 -9.11
N LEU A 90 -6.27 2.69 -9.86
CA LEU A 90 -5.95 4.09 -10.15
C LEU A 90 -6.02 4.98 -8.90
N VAL A 91 -7.00 4.76 -8.00
CA VAL A 91 -7.08 5.48 -6.72
C VAL A 91 -5.92 5.08 -5.82
N LEU A 92 -5.61 3.79 -5.78
CA LEU A 92 -4.49 3.26 -5.00
C LEU A 92 -3.14 3.84 -5.47
N SER A 93 -2.95 3.99 -6.80
CA SER A 93 -1.73 4.59 -7.35
C SER A 93 -1.58 6.09 -7.07
N MET A 94 -2.64 6.77 -6.66
CA MET A 94 -2.63 8.18 -6.27
C MET A 94 -2.50 8.39 -4.76
N ALA A 95 -2.57 7.32 -3.95
CA ALA A 95 -2.51 7.41 -2.51
C ALA A 95 -1.14 7.90 -2.02
N SER A 96 -1.14 8.74 -0.98
CA SER A 96 0.11 9.17 -0.35
C SER A 96 0.74 8.05 0.49
N PRO A 97 2.06 8.11 0.80
CA PRO A 97 2.70 7.19 1.73
C PRO A 97 1.95 7.05 3.07
N ASP A 98 1.51 8.15 3.66
CA ASP A 98 0.75 8.15 4.92
C ASP A 98 -0.60 7.42 4.80
N GLN A 99 -1.27 7.55 3.65
CA GLN A 99 -2.51 6.83 3.37
C GLN A 99 -2.25 5.33 3.19
N LEU A 100 -1.19 4.96 2.48
CA LEU A 100 -0.77 3.56 2.34
C LEU A 100 -0.45 2.95 3.69
N GLN A 101 0.29 3.66 4.55
CA GLN A 101 0.58 3.21 5.92
C GLN A 101 -0.71 2.92 6.70
N TYR A 102 -1.69 3.82 6.65
CA TYR A 102 -2.99 3.58 7.30
C TYR A 102 -3.66 2.29 6.79
N PHE A 103 -3.62 2.04 5.47
CA PHE A 103 -4.23 0.82 4.89
C PHE A 103 -3.56 -0.44 5.43
N PHE A 104 -2.23 -0.42 5.56
CA PHE A 104 -1.47 -1.56 6.06
C PHE A 104 -1.63 -1.77 7.55
N ASP A 105 -1.71 -0.71 8.33
CA ASP A 105 -2.03 -0.79 9.76
C ASP A 105 -3.40 -1.44 10.01
N VAL A 106 -4.38 -1.20 9.12
CA VAL A 106 -5.70 -1.80 9.21
C VAL A 106 -5.74 -3.24 8.68
N GLU A 107 -5.07 -3.52 7.56
CA GLU A 107 -5.23 -4.78 6.82
C GLU A 107 -4.22 -5.86 7.22
N TRP A 108 -3.00 -5.46 7.62
CA TRP A 108 -1.95 -6.42 7.93
C TRP A 108 -2.04 -6.98 9.34
N TRP A 109 -2.96 -6.45 10.15
CA TRP A 109 -3.10 -6.85 11.54
C TRP A 109 -4.51 -7.35 11.86
N GLN A 110 -4.59 -8.43 12.60
CA GLN A 110 -5.81 -8.92 13.23
C GLN A 110 -5.61 -8.94 14.75
N GLY A 111 -5.99 -7.87 15.40
CA GLY A 111 -5.59 -7.61 16.78
C GLY A 111 -4.09 -7.32 16.84
N ASP A 112 -3.34 -8.13 17.57
CA ASP A 112 -1.88 -8.07 17.71
C ASP A 112 -1.12 -9.06 16.80
N ARG A 113 -1.81 -9.66 15.81
CA ARG A 113 -1.27 -10.71 14.95
C ARG A 113 -1.08 -10.22 13.54
N PHE A 114 0.14 -10.27 13.07
CA PHE A 114 0.49 -9.97 11.68
C PHE A 114 -0.13 -11.01 10.72
N GLN A 115 -0.65 -10.53 9.58
CA GLN A 115 -1.31 -11.33 8.54
C GLN A 115 -0.48 -11.32 7.25
N PRO A 116 0.54 -12.19 7.11
CA PRO A 116 1.47 -12.15 5.98
C PRO A 116 0.78 -12.25 4.62
N GLN A 117 -0.25 -13.09 4.54
CA GLN A 117 -0.97 -13.29 3.27
C GLN A 117 -1.69 -12.02 2.82
N GLN A 118 -2.32 -11.29 3.75
CA GLN A 118 -2.94 -10.00 3.45
C GLN A 118 -1.90 -8.98 3.00
N ALA A 119 -0.75 -8.97 3.66
CA ALA A 119 0.36 -8.09 3.29
C ALA A 119 0.86 -8.39 1.86
N LEU A 120 1.00 -9.67 1.49
CA LEU A 120 1.41 -10.07 0.14
C LEU A 120 0.36 -9.67 -0.92
N GLU A 121 -0.93 -9.81 -0.62
CA GLU A 121 -2.01 -9.38 -1.52
C GLU A 121 -1.91 -7.87 -1.82
N TRP A 122 -1.69 -7.04 -0.79
CA TRP A 122 -1.52 -5.60 -0.96
C TRP A 122 -0.26 -5.24 -1.75
N ILE A 123 0.87 -5.89 -1.48
CA ILE A 123 2.11 -5.70 -2.24
C ILE A 123 1.89 -6.06 -3.73
N THR A 124 1.13 -7.12 -3.99
CA THR A 124 0.78 -7.52 -5.36
C THR A 124 -0.08 -6.45 -6.06
N LEU A 125 -1.04 -5.85 -5.36
CA LEU A 125 -1.84 -4.74 -5.91
C LEU A 125 -0.99 -3.50 -6.20
N LEU A 126 -0.10 -3.14 -5.28
CA LEU A 126 0.82 -2.02 -5.48
C LEU A 126 1.77 -2.25 -6.67
N ASP A 127 2.25 -3.47 -6.86
CA ASP A 127 3.06 -3.82 -8.03
C ASP A 127 2.29 -3.66 -9.35
N GLN A 128 0.99 -3.91 -9.34
CA GLN A 128 0.11 -3.69 -10.50
C GLN A 128 -0.10 -2.21 -10.81
N CYS A 129 -0.03 -1.34 -9.82
CA CYS A 129 -0.13 0.11 -10.01
C CYS A 129 1.06 0.68 -10.82
N GLN A 130 2.17 -0.04 -10.92
CA GLN A 130 3.41 0.36 -11.64
C GLN A 130 3.97 1.72 -11.20
N ASP A 131 3.72 2.11 -9.96
CA ASP A 131 4.11 3.40 -9.43
C ASP A 131 5.44 3.32 -8.67
N PRO A 132 6.42 4.21 -8.98
CA PRO A 132 7.65 4.32 -8.22
C PRO A 132 7.46 4.67 -6.74
N GLU A 133 6.38 5.39 -6.39
CA GLU A 133 6.09 5.83 -5.02
C GLU A 133 5.82 4.65 -4.07
N THR A 134 5.34 3.52 -4.58
CA THR A 134 5.22 2.28 -3.80
C THR A 134 6.54 1.87 -3.15
N LEU A 135 7.65 2.07 -3.87
CA LEU A 135 8.97 1.79 -3.34
C LEU A 135 9.39 2.85 -2.32
N GLU A 136 9.04 4.12 -2.53
CA GLU A 136 9.33 5.20 -1.59
C GLU A 136 8.60 4.98 -0.28
N TRP A 137 7.33 4.52 -0.31
CA TRP A 137 6.65 4.07 0.87
C TRP A 137 7.43 2.96 1.59
N PHE A 138 7.82 1.89 0.88
CA PHE A 138 8.58 0.80 1.50
C PHE A 138 9.93 1.26 2.06
N LEU A 139 10.52 2.33 1.52
CA LEU A 139 11.75 2.91 2.03
C LEU A 139 11.53 3.81 3.25
N SER A 140 10.41 4.53 3.31
CA SER A 140 10.13 5.53 4.37
C SER A 140 9.64 4.90 5.68
N GLU A 141 9.08 3.69 5.62
CA GLU A 141 8.26 3.13 6.68
C GLU A 141 8.98 2.40 7.81
N ASP A 142 8.18 2.01 8.82
CA ASP A 142 8.61 1.33 10.03
C ASP A 142 9.48 0.12 9.69
N PHE A 143 10.72 0.19 10.15
CA PHE A 143 11.74 -0.84 9.93
C PHE A 143 11.27 -2.21 10.45
N ASP A 144 10.60 -2.24 11.60
CA ASP A 144 10.16 -3.49 12.23
C ASP A 144 9.05 -4.18 11.42
N GLN A 145 8.11 -3.42 10.84
CA GLN A 145 7.09 -3.98 9.95
C GLN A 145 7.70 -4.61 8.69
N LYS A 146 8.71 -3.97 8.09
CA LYS A 146 9.43 -4.53 6.94
C LYS A 146 10.15 -5.83 7.30
N VAL A 147 10.81 -5.86 8.46
CA VAL A 147 11.49 -7.07 8.95
C VAL A 147 10.48 -8.19 9.16
N MET A 148 9.34 -7.92 9.80
CA MET A 148 8.27 -8.91 10.01
C MET A 148 7.71 -9.45 8.68
N LEU A 149 7.45 -8.56 7.71
CA LEU A 149 7.03 -8.95 6.37
C LEU A 149 8.06 -9.88 5.73
N LEU A 150 9.32 -9.48 5.69
CA LEU A 150 10.37 -10.28 5.08
C LEU A 150 10.58 -11.61 5.82
N GLN A 151 10.56 -11.62 7.15
CA GLN A 151 10.64 -12.85 7.95
C GLN A 151 9.52 -13.85 7.64
N ALA A 152 8.32 -13.38 7.30
CA ALA A 152 7.22 -14.27 6.94
C ALA A 152 7.48 -15.03 5.64
N PHE A 153 8.15 -14.41 4.67
CA PHE A 153 8.33 -14.95 3.32
C PHE A 153 9.74 -15.45 3.03
N LEU A 154 10.74 -15.02 3.80
CA LEU A 154 12.14 -15.28 3.53
C LEU A 154 12.82 -16.07 4.66
N LYS A 155 13.80 -16.87 4.28
CA LYS A 155 14.87 -17.34 5.13
C LYS A 155 16.18 -16.83 4.54
N VAL A 156 16.96 -16.11 5.33
CA VAL A 156 18.15 -15.42 4.87
C VAL A 156 19.35 -15.97 5.61
N PHE A 157 20.42 -16.24 4.87
CA PHE A 157 21.72 -16.63 5.41
C PHE A 157 22.78 -15.69 4.87
N LYS A 158 23.78 -15.41 5.70
CA LYS A 158 24.99 -14.74 5.22
C LYS A 158 25.83 -15.75 4.48
N ASN A 159 26.24 -15.43 3.25
CA ASN A 159 27.09 -16.31 2.46
C ASN A 159 28.47 -16.37 3.13
N ASP A 160 28.80 -17.55 3.63
CA ASP A 160 30.11 -17.86 4.15
C ASP A 160 30.69 -18.94 3.24
N GLU A 161 31.88 -18.69 2.68
CA GLU A 161 32.58 -19.62 1.79
C GLU A 161 32.80 -21.05 2.41
N MET A 162 32.56 -21.18 3.72
CA MET A 162 32.66 -22.45 4.46
C MET A 162 31.32 -23.18 4.62
N THR A 163 30.19 -22.62 4.13
CA THR A 163 28.87 -23.22 4.32
C THR A 163 28.43 -23.96 3.04
N ASP A 164 28.61 -25.29 3.03
CA ASP A 164 28.20 -26.14 1.89
C ASP A 164 26.71 -26.42 1.82
N SER A 165 25.95 -26.17 2.89
CA SER A 165 24.50 -26.39 2.95
C SER A 165 23.83 -25.57 4.05
N TYR A 166 22.58 -25.14 3.79
CA TYR A 166 21.74 -24.43 4.74
C TYR A 166 20.60 -25.35 5.21
N GLU A 167 20.49 -25.53 6.52
CA GLU A 167 19.48 -26.41 7.10
C GLU A 167 18.06 -25.86 6.93
N GLY A 168 17.13 -26.73 6.48
CA GLY A 168 15.69 -26.43 6.41
C GLY A 168 15.29 -25.52 5.25
N VAL A 169 16.07 -25.50 4.17
CA VAL A 169 15.75 -24.78 2.93
C VAL A 169 15.94 -25.64 1.68
N GLU A 170 16.04 -26.95 1.87
CA GLU A 170 16.26 -27.92 0.79
C GLU A 170 15.09 -27.84 -0.22
N GLY A 171 15.43 -27.56 -1.46
CA GLY A 171 14.45 -27.46 -2.57
C GLY A 171 13.68 -26.15 -2.64
N LEU A 172 13.93 -25.19 -1.75
CA LEU A 172 13.36 -23.85 -1.88
C LEU A 172 14.05 -23.07 -2.99
N GLU A 173 13.25 -22.23 -3.67
CA GLU A 173 13.79 -21.25 -4.61
C GLU A 173 14.68 -20.26 -3.84
N HIS A 174 15.86 -19.96 -4.39
CA HIS A 174 16.74 -18.98 -3.79
C HIS A 174 17.36 -18.06 -4.83
N PHE A 175 17.88 -16.92 -4.37
CA PHE A 175 18.74 -16.04 -5.14
C PHE A 175 19.70 -15.28 -4.24
N THR A 176 20.78 -14.80 -4.83
CA THR A 176 21.83 -14.08 -4.15
C THR A 176 22.02 -12.74 -4.87
N PRO A 177 21.43 -11.63 -4.33
CA PRO A 177 21.41 -10.35 -5.04
C PRO A 177 22.81 -9.72 -5.22
N ASP A 178 23.71 -9.93 -4.29
CA ASP A 178 25.01 -9.24 -4.21
C ASP A 178 26.18 -10.17 -3.83
N GLY A 179 25.94 -11.46 -3.69
CA GLY A 179 26.94 -12.44 -3.25
C GLY A 179 27.22 -12.44 -1.74
N VAL A 180 26.58 -11.57 -0.95
CA VAL A 180 26.75 -11.47 0.50
C VAL A 180 25.69 -12.28 1.25
N TYR A 181 24.45 -12.29 0.73
CA TYR A 181 23.33 -12.98 1.35
C TYR A 181 22.72 -13.99 0.39
N ASP A 182 22.43 -15.19 0.89
CA ASP A 182 21.59 -16.19 0.22
C ASP A 182 20.18 -16.10 0.78
N ILE A 183 19.21 -15.78 -0.10
CA ILE A 183 17.82 -15.53 0.22
C ILE A 183 16.99 -16.69 -0.32
N PHE A 184 16.29 -17.39 0.56
CA PHE A 184 15.39 -18.49 0.24
C PHE A 184 13.95 -18.06 0.45
N PHE A 185 13.08 -18.39 -0.54
CA PHE A 185 11.67 -18.07 -0.46
C PHE A 185 10.88 -19.23 0.16
N LYS A 186 10.13 -18.94 1.23
CA LYS A 186 9.29 -19.93 1.94
C LYS A 186 8.00 -20.25 1.18
N VAL A 187 7.63 -19.44 0.19
CA VAL A 187 6.39 -19.56 -0.60
C VAL A 187 6.69 -19.48 -2.09
N GLU A 188 5.88 -20.16 -2.91
CA GLU A 188 6.06 -20.18 -4.36
C GLU A 188 5.75 -18.83 -5.05
N SER A 189 4.89 -18.01 -4.45
CA SER A 189 4.48 -16.69 -4.97
C SER A 189 5.38 -15.58 -4.45
N SER A 190 6.63 -15.56 -4.87
CA SER A 190 7.64 -14.64 -4.32
C SER A 190 8.17 -13.60 -5.32
N LYS A 191 7.52 -13.47 -6.48
CA LYS A 191 7.98 -12.55 -7.55
C LYS A 191 7.98 -11.08 -7.09
N GLU A 192 6.92 -10.68 -6.39
CA GLU A 192 6.72 -9.32 -5.89
C GLU A 192 7.75 -9.00 -4.81
N ILE A 193 7.98 -9.91 -3.88
CA ILE A 193 9.02 -9.77 -2.84
C ILE A 193 10.42 -9.72 -3.48
N ARG A 194 10.70 -10.58 -4.46
CA ARG A 194 11.96 -10.54 -5.21
C ARG A 194 12.17 -9.21 -5.92
N LYS A 195 11.13 -8.71 -6.61
CA LYS A 195 11.17 -7.43 -7.30
C LYS A 195 11.46 -6.29 -6.31
N LEU A 196 10.78 -6.29 -5.16
CA LEU A 196 11.00 -5.32 -4.10
C LEU A 196 12.45 -5.35 -3.59
N LEU A 197 13.01 -6.54 -3.32
CA LEU A 197 14.41 -6.68 -2.88
C LEU A 197 15.41 -6.21 -3.93
N LEU A 198 15.17 -6.48 -5.22
CA LEU A 198 16.02 -6.02 -6.31
C LEU A 198 15.98 -4.49 -6.45
N LEU A 199 14.80 -3.89 -6.33
CA LEU A 199 14.64 -2.43 -6.34
C LEU A 199 15.35 -1.78 -5.14
N LEU A 200 15.28 -2.40 -3.95
CA LEU A 200 16.04 -1.95 -2.78
C LEU A 200 17.54 -2.05 -3.01
N ALA A 201 18.02 -3.15 -3.60
CA ALA A 201 19.43 -3.33 -3.91
C ALA A 201 19.95 -2.25 -4.88
N GLU A 202 19.13 -1.86 -5.84
CA GLU A 202 19.46 -0.83 -6.84
C GLU A 202 19.45 0.59 -6.25
N LYS A 203 18.44 0.91 -5.42
CA LYS A 203 18.30 2.26 -4.83
C LYS A 203 19.22 2.50 -3.64
N ASP A 204 19.29 1.56 -2.69
CA ASP A 204 20.12 1.66 -1.49
C ASP A 204 20.49 0.27 -0.92
N SER A 205 21.66 -0.22 -1.30
CA SER A 205 22.17 -1.50 -0.83
C SER A 205 22.38 -1.57 0.70
N ASN A 206 22.63 -0.43 1.36
CA ASN A 206 22.80 -0.42 2.82
C ASN A 206 21.47 -0.66 3.53
N VAL A 207 20.36 -0.09 3.01
CA VAL A 207 19.02 -0.35 3.53
C VAL A 207 18.68 -1.84 3.35
N LEU A 208 18.95 -2.41 2.18
CA LEU A 208 18.76 -3.85 1.95
C LEU A 208 19.57 -4.69 2.94
N HIS A 209 20.86 -4.42 3.11
CA HIS A 209 21.72 -5.16 4.02
C HIS A 209 21.23 -5.06 5.48
N ASN A 210 20.86 -3.87 5.93
CA ASN A 210 20.32 -3.69 7.29
C ASN A 210 19.03 -4.49 7.51
N LEU A 211 18.14 -4.53 6.51
CA LEU A 211 16.92 -5.33 6.56
C LEU A 211 17.23 -6.84 6.60
N LEU A 212 18.14 -7.31 5.74
CA LEU A 212 18.50 -8.72 5.69
C LEU A 212 19.20 -9.19 6.97
N GLU A 213 20.09 -8.37 7.56
CA GLU A 213 20.67 -8.63 8.88
C GLU A 213 19.59 -8.69 9.97
N ALA A 214 18.63 -7.78 9.95
CA ALA A 214 17.53 -7.82 10.91
C ALA A 214 16.64 -9.06 10.72
N VAL A 215 16.38 -9.47 9.48
CA VAL A 215 15.64 -10.73 9.19
C VAL A 215 16.35 -11.95 9.81
N ILE A 216 17.69 -11.96 9.83
CA ILE A 216 18.47 -13.05 10.43
C ILE A 216 18.41 -13.01 11.97
N TRP A 217 18.55 -11.82 12.57
CA TRP A 217 18.84 -11.69 13.99
C TRP A 217 17.65 -11.28 14.87
N TYR A 218 16.60 -10.70 14.32
CA TYR A 218 15.44 -10.34 15.12
C TYR A 218 14.63 -11.57 15.50
N PRO A 219 14.09 -11.60 16.73
CA PRO A 219 13.19 -12.68 17.12
C PRO A 219 11.99 -12.73 16.19
N VAL A 220 11.65 -13.93 15.72
CA VAL A 220 10.48 -14.13 14.85
C VAL A 220 9.23 -13.78 15.63
N THR A 221 8.44 -12.84 15.13
CA THR A 221 7.14 -12.52 15.71
C THR A 221 6.20 -13.72 15.52
N PRO A 222 5.45 -14.17 16.55
CA PRO A 222 4.55 -15.31 16.43
C PRO A 222 3.49 -15.04 15.37
N THR A 223 3.66 -15.61 14.19
CA THR A 223 2.58 -15.73 13.20
C THR A 223 1.81 -17.00 13.50
N LEU A 224 0.48 -16.96 13.43
CA LEU A 224 -0.30 -18.19 13.52
C LEU A 224 -0.07 -19.02 12.27
N GLU A 225 0.64 -20.12 12.44
CA GLU A 225 0.47 -21.27 11.54
C GLU A 225 -0.94 -21.84 11.75
N LYS A 226 -1.72 -21.90 10.70
CA LYS A 226 -2.98 -22.69 10.65
C LYS A 226 -2.67 -24.09 10.17
#